data_39845103c6526138eef8252e1442fe09
#
_entry.id   39845103c6526138eef8252e1442fe09
#
_cell.length_a   1.000
_cell.length_b   1.000
_cell.length_c   1.000
_cell.angle_alpha   90.00
_cell.angle_beta   90.00
_cell.angle_gamma   90.00
#
_symmetry.space_group_name_H-M   'P 1'
#
loop_
_entity.id
_entity.type
_entity.pdbx_description
1 polymer ?
#
loop_
_entity_poly.entity_id
_entity_poly.type
_entity_poly.pdbx_seq_one_letter_code
_entity_poly.pdbx_strand_id
1 'polypeptide(L)' 'VSEAKDDNRDLFLNECADLMYHYIVLLVAKGHTLQEVIEVLKERHHAK' A
#
# COMPACT_ATOMS: atom_id res chain seq x y z
N VAL A 1 3.47 -28.63 -4.45
CA VAL A 1 2.25 -28.44 -3.81
C VAL A 1 1.96 -26.99 -3.50
N SER A 2 0.76 -26.74 -3.08
CA SER A 2 0.32 -25.37 -2.86
C SER A 2 1.10 -24.65 -1.77
N GLU A 3 1.81 -25.36 -0.95
CA GLU A 3 2.57 -24.72 0.11
C GLU A 3 3.64 -23.80 -0.41
N ALA A 4 4.33 -24.22 -1.46
CA ALA A 4 5.37 -23.37 -2.04
C ALA A 4 4.75 -22.09 -2.58
N LYS A 5 3.60 -22.21 -3.21
CA LYS A 5 2.91 -21.04 -3.73
C LYS A 5 2.41 -20.17 -2.59
N ASP A 6 1.89 -20.78 -1.55
CA ASP A 6 1.41 -20.05 -0.41
C ASP A 6 2.54 -19.28 0.26
N ASP A 7 3.72 -19.89 0.33
CA ASP A 7 4.87 -19.20 0.92
C ASP A 7 5.23 -17.96 0.13
N ASN A 8 5.27 -18.08 -1.19
CA ASN A 8 5.57 -16.93 -2.03
C ASN A 8 4.52 -15.84 -1.89
N ARG A 9 3.27 -16.25 -1.84
CA ARG A 9 2.18 -15.30 -1.68
C ARG A 9 2.28 -14.60 -0.33
N ASP A 10 2.56 -15.35 0.71
CA ASP A 10 2.65 -14.78 2.04
C ASP A 10 3.82 -13.81 2.14
N LEU A 11 4.95 -14.18 1.57
CA LEU A 11 6.11 -13.29 1.57
C LEU A 11 5.77 -11.99 0.85
N PHE A 12 5.16 -12.10 -0.30
CA PHE A 12 4.80 -10.93 -1.07
C PHE A 12 3.84 -10.02 -0.29
N LEU A 13 2.82 -10.62 0.29
CA LEU A 13 1.83 -9.82 1.03
C LEU A 13 2.44 -9.20 2.27
N ASN A 14 3.35 -9.90 2.93
CA ASN A 14 4.02 -9.34 4.09
C ASN A 14 4.88 -8.15 3.69
N GLU A 15 5.55 -8.23 2.55
CA GLU A 15 6.33 -7.11 2.07
C GLU A 15 5.43 -5.92 1.76
N CYS A 16 4.29 -6.20 1.14
CA CYS A 16 3.33 -5.13 0.85
C CYS A 16 2.83 -4.49 2.13
N ALA A 17 2.57 -5.31 3.14
CA ALA A 17 2.08 -4.79 4.41
C ALA A 17 3.13 -3.89 5.06
N ASP A 18 4.39 -4.29 4.98
CA ASP A 18 5.47 -3.47 5.52
C ASP A 18 5.54 -2.13 4.82
N LEU A 19 5.44 -2.14 3.50
CA LEU A 19 5.47 -0.90 2.73
C LEU A 19 4.31 0.00 3.10
N MET A 20 3.12 -0.58 3.21
CA MET A 20 1.96 0.20 3.59
C MET A 20 2.10 0.78 4.98
N TYR A 21 2.63 -0.02 5.88
CA TYR A 21 2.82 0.46 7.25
C TYR A 21 3.73 1.68 7.27
N HIS A 22 4.87 1.56 6.62
CA HIS A 22 5.82 2.69 6.57
C HIS A 22 5.19 3.90 5.90
N TYR A 23 4.42 3.65 4.87
CA TYR A 23 3.77 4.71 4.13
C TYR A 23 2.78 5.45 5.01
N ILE A 24 1.97 4.70 5.75
CA ILE A 24 0.98 5.30 6.63
C ILE A 24 1.65 6.08 7.75
N VAL A 25 2.73 5.53 8.31
CA VAL A 25 3.46 6.23 9.35
C VAL A 25 3.99 7.55 8.82
N LEU A 26 4.52 7.54 7.61
CA LEU A 26 5.03 8.77 7.00
C LEU A 26 3.91 9.78 6.80
N LEU A 27 2.76 9.33 6.33
CA LEU A 27 1.63 10.23 6.12
C LEU A 27 1.20 10.89 7.42
N VAL A 28 1.08 10.09 8.47
CA VAL A 28 0.66 10.61 9.76
C VAL A 28 1.69 11.60 10.28
N ALA A 29 2.97 11.28 10.12
CA ALA A 29 4.03 12.16 10.59
C ALA A 29 3.98 13.51 9.88
N LYS A 30 3.52 13.53 8.65
CA LYS A 30 3.40 14.76 7.89
C LYS A 30 2.03 15.42 8.04
N GLY A 31 1.15 14.83 8.83
CA GLY A 31 -0.16 15.41 9.07
C GLY A 31 -1.16 15.16 7.96
N HIS A 32 -0.97 14.09 7.21
CA HIS A 32 -1.86 13.75 6.11
C HIS A 32 -2.48 12.38 6.32
N THR A 33 -3.46 12.06 5.51
CA THR A 33 -4.18 10.80 5.59
C THR A 33 -4.07 10.01 4.31
N LEU A 34 -4.32 8.71 4.44
CA LEU A 34 -4.34 7.86 3.26
C LEU A 34 -5.43 8.31 2.28
N GLN A 35 -6.54 8.80 2.82
CA GLN A 35 -7.63 9.29 1.97
C GLN A 35 -7.16 10.40 1.05
N GLU A 36 -6.31 11.28 1.55
CA GLU A 36 -5.79 12.37 0.71
C GLU A 36 -4.99 11.81 -0.46
N VAL A 37 -4.22 10.75 -0.22
CA VAL A 37 -3.44 10.13 -1.30
C VAL A 37 -4.38 9.46 -2.30
N ILE A 38 -5.42 8.83 -1.80
CA ILE A 38 -6.39 8.20 -2.68
C ILE A 38 -7.05 9.24 -3.59
N GLU A 39 -7.32 10.42 -3.05
CA GLU A 39 -7.90 11.48 -3.86
C GLU A 39 -6.97 11.89 -4.98
N VAL A 40 -5.68 11.95 -4.70
CA VAL A 40 -4.71 12.27 -5.74
C VAL A 40 -4.73 11.22 -6.84
N LEU A 41 -4.83 9.95 -6.45
CA LEU A 41 -4.88 8.87 -7.44
C LEU A 41 -6.13 8.96 -8.31
N LYS A 42 -7.24 9.30 -7.68
CA LYS A 42 -8.48 9.48 -8.44
C LYS A 42 -8.35 10.61 -9.44
N GLU A 43 -7.74 11.70 -9.02
CA GLU A 43 -7.52 12.84 -9.90
C GLU A 43 -6.70 12.42 -11.12
N ARG A 44 -5.65 11.67 -10.89
CA ARG A 44 -4.81 11.22 -11.99
C ARG A 44 -5.57 10.36 -12.96
N HIS A 45 -6.43 9.48 -12.45
CA HIS A 45 -7.25 8.63 -13.30
C HIS A 45 -8.22 9.44 -14.11
N HIS A 46 -8.82 10.44 -13.51
CA HIS A 46 -9.77 11.29 -14.21
C HIS A 46 -9.10 12.13 -15.29
N ALA A 47 -7.89 12.54 -15.03
CA ALA A 47 -7.17 13.39 -15.97
C ALA A 47 -6.90 12.68 -17.28
N LYS A 48 -6.97 11.34 -17.26
CA LYS A 48 -6.79 10.61 -18.49
C LYS A 48 -8.09 10.53 -19.26
#